data_a30c6fd8ee44570b3d5dea70377d2ba0
#
_entry.id   a30c6fd8ee44570b3d5dea70377d2ba0
#
_cell.length_a   1.000
_cell.length_b   1.000
_cell.length_c   1.000
_cell.angle_alpha   90.00
_cell.angle_beta   90.00
_cell.angle_gamma   90.00
#
_symmetry.space_group_name_H-M   'P 1'
#
loop_
_entity.id
_entity.type
_entity.pdbx_description
1 polymer ?
#
loop_
_entity_poly.entity_id
_entity_poly.type
_entity_poly.pdbx_seq_one_letter_code
_entity_poly.pdbx_strand_id
1 'polypeptide(L)'
;MANEGTKEKLDIELEAPADFTSPEVLYQDLINTIRKYHPSDDITMIEKAYRIADEAHKEQKRKSGEPYIIHPLCVAIILADLEMDKETIAAGLLHDVVEDTIMTLEQLTKEFGSEVSFLVDGVTKLTQLNWDKDKVEIQADNLRKMFLAMAKDIRVIIIKLADRLHNMRTGQYWKPEKQKKCPKWIILPGKR
;
A
#
# COMPACT_ATOMS: atom_id res chain seq x y z
N MET A 1 -51.23 7.72 21.20
CA MET A 1 -50.94 7.35 19.82
C MET A 1 -49.52 7.82 19.52
N ALA A 2 -48.57 6.90 19.63
CA ALA A 2 -47.16 7.18 19.41
C ALA A 2 -46.85 6.99 17.94
N ASN A 3 -46.22 7.98 17.33
CA ASN A 3 -45.79 7.98 15.95
C ASN A 3 -44.35 7.42 15.87
N GLU A 4 -44.18 6.16 15.50
CA GLU A 4 -42.90 5.54 15.21
C GLU A 4 -42.40 6.05 13.88
N GLY A 5 -41.49 7.02 13.94
CA GLY A 5 -40.72 7.46 12.76
C GLY A 5 -39.69 6.44 12.38
N THR A 6 -39.95 5.71 11.30
CA THR A 6 -39.04 4.80 10.62
C THR A 6 -37.81 5.57 10.15
N LYS A 7 -36.64 5.32 10.76
CA LYS A 7 -35.35 5.79 10.23
C LYS A 7 -35.00 4.94 9.02
N GLU A 8 -35.33 5.40 7.84
CA GLU A 8 -34.73 4.92 6.59
C GLU A 8 -33.22 5.24 6.62
N LYS A 9 -32.41 4.19 6.74
CA LYS A 9 -30.99 4.28 6.43
C LYS A 9 -30.87 4.47 4.93
N LEU A 10 -30.56 5.68 4.48
CA LEU A 10 -30.04 5.91 3.15
C LEU A 10 -28.64 5.28 3.09
N ASP A 11 -28.54 4.09 2.59
CA ASP A 11 -27.29 3.53 2.07
C ASP A 11 -26.99 4.27 0.77
N ILE A 12 -26.28 5.39 0.90
CA ILE A 12 -25.67 6.05 -0.27
C ILE A 12 -24.53 5.14 -0.70
N GLU A 13 -24.79 4.26 -1.67
CA GLU A 13 -23.73 3.67 -2.48
C GLU A 13 -23.00 4.84 -3.17
N LEU A 14 -21.84 5.19 -2.63
CA LEU A 14 -20.90 6.08 -3.30
C LEU A 14 -20.44 5.33 -4.55
N GLU A 15 -21.05 5.65 -5.69
CA GLU A 15 -20.53 5.24 -6.99
C GLU A 15 -19.06 5.66 -7.07
N ALA A 16 -18.19 4.72 -7.41
CA ALA A 16 -16.78 5.01 -7.62
C ALA A 16 -16.67 6.13 -8.66
N PRO A 17 -15.81 7.15 -8.44
CA PRO A 17 -15.61 8.16 -9.46
C PRO A 17 -15.18 7.47 -10.74
N ALA A 18 -15.85 7.78 -11.86
CA ALA A 18 -15.67 7.16 -13.17
C ALA A 18 -14.27 7.33 -13.79
N ASP A 19 -13.30 7.87 -13.05
CA ASP A 19 -12.02 8.40 -13.53
C ASP A 19 -10.80 7.80 -12.78
N PHE A 20 -10.82 6.54 -12.38
CA PHE A 20 -9.58 5.90 -11.95
C PHE A 20 -8.90 5.16 -13.11
N THR A 21 -7.56 5.23 -13.16
CA THR A 21 -6.76 4.46 -14.12
C THR A 21 -6.93 2.97 -13.84
N SER A 22 -7.25 2.18 -14.89
CA SER A 22 -7.48 0.74 -14.70
C SER A 22 -6.22 0.01 -14.21
N PRO A 23 -6.38 -1.09 -13.45
CA PRO A 23 -5.24 -1.90 -13.00
C PRO A 23 -4.33 -2.37 -14.14
N GLU A 24 -4.91 -2.69 -15.30
CA GLU A 24 -4.16 -3.14 -16.48
C GLU A 24 -3.24 -2.05 -17.03
N VAL A 25 -3.72 -0.81 -17.09
CA VAL A 25 -2.92 0.34 -17.53
C VAL A 25 -1.78 0.60 -16.54
N LEU A 26 -2.06 0.59 -15.24
CA LEU A 26 -1.04 0.78 -14.21
C LEU A 26 0.00 -0.36 -14.23
N TYR A 27 -0.43 -1.59 -14.46
CA TYR A 27 0.49 -2.72 -14.61
C TYR A 27 1.41 -2.54 -15.83
N GLN A 28 0.89 -2.11 -16.98
CA GLN A 28 1.71 -1.81 -18.16
C GLN A 28 2.69 -0.65 -17.89
N ASP A 29 2.26 0.40 -17.19
CA ASP A 29 3.14 1.50 -16.79
C ASP A 29 4.28 1.01 -15.89
N LEU A 30 3.99 0.15 -14.92
CA LEU A 30 4.99 -0.49 -14.06
C LEU A 30 6.04 -1.24 -14.88
N ILE A 31 5.58 -2.15 -15.76
CA ILE A 31 6.48 -2.95 -16.59
C ILE A 31 7.34 -2.08 -17.51
N ASN A 32 6.72 -1.07 -18.15
CA ASN A 32 7.44 -0.14 -19.01
C ASN A 32 8.49 0.67 -18.24
N THR A 33 8.20 1.04 -16.99
CA THR A 33 9.14 1.76 -16.14
C THR A 33 10.32 0.88 -15.74
N ILE A 34 10.08 -0.38 -15.31
CA ILE A 34 11.12 -1.34 -14.95
C ILE A 34 12.06 -1.60 -16.15
N ARG A 35 11.51 -1.80 -17.34
CA ARG A 35 12.30 -2.07 -18.56
C ARG A 35 13.25 -0.95 -18.95
N LYS A 36 13.05 0.27 -18.50
CA LYS A 36 13.94 1.41 -18.81
C LYS A 36 15.30 1.30 -18.11
N TYR A 37 15.36 0.72 -16.92
CA TYR A 37 16.58 0.71 -16.11
C TYR A 37 17.06 -0.70 -15.74
N HIS A 38 16.17 -1.71 -15.76
CA HIS A 38 16.54 -3.04 -15.34
C HIS A 38 17.29 -3.77 -16.46
N PRO A 39 18.49 -4.36 -16.19
CA PRO A 39 19.34 -4.98 -17.22
C PRO A 39 18.77 -6.28 -17.78
N SER A 40 17.79 -6.89 -17.14
CA SER A 40 17.16 -8.15 -17.56
C SER A 40 15.70 -7.92 -17.90
N ASP A 41 15.23 -8.48 -19.01
CA ASP A 41 13.82 -8.49 -19.42
C ASP A 41 12.97 -9.48 -18.61
N ASP A 42 13.57 -10.22 -17.67
CA ASP A 42 12.86 -11.16 -16.82
C ASP A 42 12.03 -10.44 -15.74
N ILE A 43 10.75 -10.36 -16.00
CA ILE A 43 9.73 -9.78 -15.12
C ILE A 43 8.89 -10.82 -14.38
N THR A 44 9.27 -12.11 -14.47
CA THR A 44 8.47 -13.24 -13.95
C THR A 44 8.10 -13.06 -12.47
N MET A 45 9.04 -12.55 -11.65
CA MET A 45 8.80 -12.28 -10.23
C MET A 45 7.72 -11.20 -10.04
N ILE A 46 7.79 -10.11 -10.81
CA ILE A 46 6.85 -8.99 -10.74
C ILE A 46 5.46 -9.43 -11.19
N GLU A 47 5.38 -10.16 -12.31
CA GLU A 47 4.13 -10.71 -12.82
C GLU A 47 3.46 -11.65 -11.81
N LYS A 48 4.26 -12.51 -11.17
CA LYS A 48 3.79 -13.42 -10.12
C LYS A 48 3.29 -12.65 -8.90
N ALA A 49 4.04 -11.62 -8.45
CA ALA A 49 3.66 -10.77 -7.32
C ALA A 49 2.34 -10.03 -7.61
N TYR A 50 2.20 -9.46 -8.81
CA TYR A 50 0.97 -8.79 -9.22
C TYR A 50 -0.22 -9.75 -9.18
N ARG A 51 -0.11 -10.94 -9.79
CA ARG A 51 -1.22 -11.93 -9.82
C ARG A 51 -1.64 -12.38 -8.42
N ILE A 52 -0.69 -12.58 -7.52
CA ILE A 52 -1.00 -12.96 -6.13
C ILE A 52 -1.66 -11.80 -5.38
N ALA A 53 -1.17 -10.57 -5.54
CA ALA A 53 -1.77 -9.40 -4.91
C ALA A 53 -3.18 -9.13 -5.45
N ASP A 54 -3.40 -9.25 -6.76
CA ASP A 54 -4.70 -9.05 -7.40
C ASP A 54 -5.73 -10.08 -6.90
N GLU A 55 -5.39 -11.38 -6.90
CA GLU A 55 -6.29 -12.42 -6.39
C GLU A 55 -6.56 -12.27 -4.88
N ALA A 56 -5.54 -11.93 -4.09
CA ALA A 56 -5.66 -11.76 -2.65
C ALA A 56 -6.59 -10.60 -2.26
N HIS A 57 -6.64 -9.55 -3.08
CA HIS A 57 -7.45 -8.34 -2.84
C HIS A 57 -8.69 -8.23 -3.74
N LYS A 58 -9.03 -9.28 -4.49
CA LYS A 58 -10.05 -9.28 -5.54
C LYS A 58 -11.41 -8.70 -5.12
N GLU A 59 -11.85 -8.98 -3.89
CA GLU A 59 -13.13 -8.50 -3.37
C GLU A 59 -13.02 -7.20 -2.57
N GLN A 60 -11.81 -6.69 -2.42
CA GLN A 60 -11.56 -5.51 -1.60
C GLN A 60 -11.63 -4.23 -2.44
N LYS A 61 -12.21 -3.19 -1.85
CA LYS A 61 -12.25 -1.84 -2.41
C LYS A 61 -11.66 -0.84 -1.44
N ARG A 62 -11.01 0.18 -1.97
CA ARG A 62 -10.55 1.33 -1.19
C ARG A 62 -11.73 2.24 -0.82
N LYS A 63 -11.49 3.19 0.09
CA LYS A 63 -12.50 4.20 0.49
C LYS A 63 -12.92 5.11 -0.67
N SER A 64 -12.11 5.23 -1.70
CA SER A 64 -12.40 5.90 -2.96
C SER A 64 -13.35 5.11 -3.88
N GLY A 65 -13.66 3.83 -3.55
CA GLY A 65 -14.48 2.93 -4.35
C GLY A 65 -13.71 2.14 -5.41
N GLU A 66 -12.44 2.46 -5.66
CA GLU A 66 -11.57 1.77 -6.61
C GLU A 66 -11.16 0.36 -6.13
N PRO A 67 -10.83 -0.60 -7.04
CA PRO A 67 -10.25 -1.88 -6.68
C PRO A 67 -8.99 -1.71 -5.81
N TYR A 68 -8.83 -2.55 -4.79
CA TYR A 68 -7.72 -2.41 -3.84
C TYR A 68 -6.36 -2.54 -4.51
N ILE A 69 -6.23 -3.40 -5.55
CA ILE A 69 -4.98 -3.65 -6.28
C ILE A 69 -4.33 -2.39 -6.86
N ILE A 70 -5.10 -1.32 -7.10
CA ILE A 70 -4.58 -0.03 -7.58
C ILE A 70 -3.55 0.53 -6.59
N HIS A 71 -3.75 0.33 -5.28
CA HIS A 71 -2.82 0.82 -4.27
C HIS A 71 -1.43 0.15 -4.37
N PRO A 72 -1.29 -1.18 -4.26
CA PRO A 72 0.02 -1.81 -4.40
C PRO A 72 0.66 -1.58 -5.77
N LEU A 73 -0.12 -1.46 -6.86
CA LEU A 73 0.43 -1.06 -8.16
C LEU A 73 1.05 0.34 -8.13
N CYS A 74 0.35 1.32 -7.56
CA CYS A 74 0.89 2.68 -7.43
C CYS A 74 2.13 2.73 -6.52
N VAL A 75 2.17 1.94 -5.44
CA VAL A 75 3.37 1.80 -4.59
C VAL A 75 4.53 1.21 -5.39
N ALA A 76 4.29 0.14 -6.17
CA ALA A 76 5.30 -0.48 -7.02
C ALA A 76 5.82 0.47 -8.11
N ILE A 77 4.96 1.30 -8.72
CA ILE A 77 5.36 2.32 -9.70
C ILE A 77 6.27 3.36 -9.03
N ILE A 78 5.94 3.84 -7.83
CA ILE A 78 6.80 4.77 -7.08
C ILE A 78 8.18 4.16 -6.84
N LEU A 79 8.24 2.86 -6.48
CA LEU A 79 9.51 2.15 -6.28
C LEU A 79 10.28 1.96 -7.60
N ALA A 80 9.58 1.70 -8.70
CA ALA A 80 10.17 1.60 -10.04
C ALA A 80 10.71 2.96 -10.53
N ASP A 81 10.02 4.07 -10.24
CA ASP A 81 10.50 5.43 -10.54
C ASP A 81 11.77 5.78 -9.73
N LEU A 82 11.99 5.12 -8.60
CA LEU A 82 13.23 5.19 -7.81
C LEU A 82 14.29 4.17 -8.26
N GLU A 83 14.06 3.46 -9.37
CA GLU A 83 14.97 2.45 -9.93
C GLU A 83 15.34 1.33 -8.95
N MET A 84 14.40 0.94 -8.08
CA MET A 84 14.61 -0.12 -7.10
C MET A 84 14.68 -1.51 -7.76
N ASP A 85 15.33 -2.46 -7.07
CA ASP A 85 15.45 -3.85 -7.50
C ASP A 85 14.11 -4.59 -7.55
N LYS A 86 14.06 -5.72 -8.25
CA LYS A 86 12.85 -6.53 -8.46
C LYS A 86 12.26 -7.05 -7.16
N GLU A 87 13.10 -7.39 -6.21
CA GLU A 87 12.71 -7.88 -4.89
C GLU A 87 11.97 -6.79 -4.11
N THR A 88 12.45 -5.56 -4.16
CA THR A 88 11.81 -4.39 -3.53
C THR A 88 10.47 -4.08 -4.18
N ILE A 89 10.39 -4.12 -5.51
CA ILE A 89 9.13 -3.88 -6.24
C ILE A 89 8.12 -4.98 -5.95
N ALA A 90 8.54 -6.25 -5.97
CA ALA A 90 7.69 -7.39 -5.60
C ALA A 90 7.18 -7.27 -4.15
N ALA A 91 8.06 -6.88 -3.22
CA ALA A 91 7.65 -6.61 -1.83
C ALA A 91 6.67 -5.43 -1.74
N GLY A 92 6.82 -4.40 -2.58
CA GLY A 92 5.87 -3.30 -2.70
C GLY A 92 4.49 -3.73 -3.19
N LEU A 93 4.42 -4.67 -4.15
CA LEU A 93 3.15 -5.28 -4.60
C LEU A 93 2.49 -6.13 -3.51
N LEU A 94 3.29 -6.78 -2.66
CA LEU A 94 2.84 -7.78 -1.69
C LEU A 94 2.74 -7.25 -0.25
N HIS A 95 3.04 -5.97 -0.01
CA HIS A 95 3.24 -5.43 1.34
C HIS A 95 2.02 -5.55 2.25
N ASP A 96 0.81 -5.49 1.70
CA ASP A 96 -0.44 -5.62 2.46
C ASP A 96 -1.00 -7.06 2.44
N VAL A 97 -0.47 -7.96 1.58
CA VAL A 97 -1.04 -9.30 1.39
C VAL A 97 -1.00 -10.14 2.67
N VAL A 98 0.09 -10.07 3.44
CA VAL A 98 0.23 -10.82 4.71
C VAL A 98 -0.60 -10.19 5.83
N GLU A 99 -0.82 -8.86 5.80
CA GLU A 99 -1.56 -8.14 6.84
C GLU A 99 -3.08 -8.25 6.62
N ASP A 100 -3.53 -8.13 5.38
CA ASP A 100 -4.94 -7.96 5.04
C ASP A 100 -5.61 -9.22 4.45
N THR A 101 -4.87 -10.32 4.28
CA THR A 101 -5.39 -11.54 3.66
C THR A 101 -5.00 -12.81 4.43
N ILE A 102 -5.41 -13.98 3.92
CA ILE A 102 -5.11 -15.28 4.51
C ILE A 102 -3.71 -15.81 4.19
N MET A 103 -2.93 -15.12 3.35
CA MET A 103 -1.57 -15.55 2.97
C MET A 103 -0.62 -15.39 4.16
N THR A 104 0.11 -16.46 4.47
CA THR A 104 1.10 -16.44 5.55
C THR A 104 2.49 -16.06 5.04
N LEU A 105 3.34 -15.54 5.96
CA LEU A 105 4.74 -15.24 5.64
C LEU A 105 5.52 -16.48 5.18
N GLU A 106 5.17 -17.68 5.68
CA GLU A 106 5.79 -18.94 5.27
C GLU A 106 5.46 -19.27 3.80
N GLN A 107 4.19 -19.09 3.41
CA GLN A 107 3.76 -19.25 2.02
C GLN A 107 4.47 -18.25 1.12
N LEU A 108 4.56 -16.99 1.54
CA LEU A 108 5.28 -15.95 0.81
C LEU A 108 6.75 -16.30 0.62
N THR A 109 7.40 -16.81 1.68
CA THR A 109 8.82 -17.27 1.61
C THR A 109 9.00 -18.39 0.62
N LYS A 110 8.07 -19.34 0.57
CA LYS A 110 8.11 -20.46 -0.39
C LYS A 110 7.97 -19.98 -1.84
N GLU A 111 7.13 -18.99 -2.07
CA GLU A 111 6.81 -18.47 -3.41
C GLU A 111 7.87 -17.49 -3.96
N PHE A 112 8.44 -16.63 -3.10
CA PHE A 112 9.31 -15.51 -3.50
C PHE A 112 10.71 -15.53 -2.89
N GLY A 113 10.97 -16.47 -1.99
CA GLY A 113 12.25 -16.55 -1.28
C GLY A 113 12.30 -15.67 -0.02
N SER A 114 13.43 -15.80 0.68
CA SER A 114 13.64 -15.15 1.99
C SER A 114 13.78 -13.63 1.90
N GLU A 115 14.27 -13.10 0.79
CA GLU A 115 14.52 -11.67 0.64
C GLU A 115 13.22 -10.88 0.54
N VAL A 116 12.32 -11.26 -0.37
CA VAL A 116 11.00 -10.61 -0.50
C VAL A 116 10.20 -10.77 0.79
N SER A 117 10.18 -11.95 1.39
CA SER A 117 9.44 -12.18 2.64
C SER A 117 9.99 -11.39 3.81
N PHE A 118 11.31 -11.19 3.88
CA PHE A 118 11.94 -10.33 4.89
C PHE A 118 11.52 -8.87 4.73
N LEU A 119 11.49 -8.35 3.51
CA LEU A 119 11.05 -6.99 3.23
C LEU A 119 9.58 -6.78 3.62
N VAL A 120 8.68 -7.71 3.23
CA VAL A 120 7.26 -7.66 3.57
C VAL A 120 7.05 -7.73 5.09
N ASP A 121 7.69 -8.67 5.79
CA ASP A 121 7.64 -8.79 7.25
C ASP A 121 8.11 -7.50 7.94
N GLY A 122 9.18 -6.90 7.43
CA GLY A 122 9.70 -5.62 7.93
C GLY A 122 8.69 -4.48 7.79
N VAL A 123 8.04 -4.36 6.63
CA VAL A 123 7.00 -3.35 6.37
C VAL A 123 5.78 -3.55 7.27
N THR A 124 5.29 -4.80 7.41
CA THR A 124 4.18 -5.16 8.29
C THR A 124 4.47 -4.78 9.75
N LYS A 125 5.66 -5.10 10.26
CA LYS A 125 6.07 -4.71 11.62
C LYS A 125 6.12 -3.19 11.82
N LEU A 126 6.52 -2.43 10.81
CA LEU A 126 6.48 -0.97 10.85
C LEU A 126 5.06 -0.41 10.81
N THR A 127 4.12 -1.08 10.13
CA THR A 127 2.71 -0.69 10.10
C THR A 127 2.08 -0.77 11.49
N GLN A 128 2.45 -1.78 12.27
CA GLN A 128 1.93 -2.01 13.63
C GLN A 128 2.44 -1.02 14.68
N LEU A 129 3.38 -0.11 14.32
CA LEU A 129 3.84 0.93 15.24
C LEU A 129 2.72 1.95 15.53
N ASN A 130 2.39 2.12 16.81
CA ASN A 130 1.37 3.07 17.27
C ASN A 130 1.90 4.51 17.26
N TRP A 131 1.66 5.25 16.17
CA TRP A 131 2.03 6.67 16.04
C TRP A 131 1.00 7.64 16.67
N ASP A 132 -0.20 7.14 17.01
CA ASP A 132 -1.31 7.96 17.54
C ASP A 132 -1.26 8.22 19.07
N LYS A 133 -0.23 7.75 19.77
CA LYS A 133 -0.10 7.98 21.21
C LYS A 133 0.88 9.12 21.47
N ASP A 134 0.36 10.22 22.02
CA ASP A 134 1.13 11.44 22.39
C ASP A 134 2.18 11.25 23.50
N LYS A 135 2.51 10.03 23.87
CA LYS A 135 3.54 9.75 24.87
C LYS A 135 4.91 9.73 24.22
N VAL A 136 5.79 10.64 24.65
CA VAL A 136 7.17 10.78 24.17
C VAL A 136 7.95 9.46 24.19
N GLU A 137 7.73 8.65 25.22
CA GLU A 137 8.36 7.31 25.36
C GLU A 137 7.96 6.35 24.24
N ILE A 138 6.69 6.37 23.80
CA ILE A 138 6.20 5.51 22.71
C ILE A 138 6.76 5.98 21.38
N GLN A 139 6.87 7.29 21.17
CA GLN A 139 7.48 7.84 19.96
C GLN A 139 8.97 7.51 19.88
N ALA A 140 9.69 7.56 21.00
CA ALA A 140 11.10 7.16 21.07
C ALA A 140 11.30 5.68 20.76
N ASP A 141 10.46 4.79 21.29
CA ASP A 141 10.51 3.36 20.99
C ASP A 141 10.17 3.07 19.52
N ASN A 142 9.18 3.75 18.95
CA ASN A 142 8.86 3.66 17.54
C ASN A 142 10.02 4.10 16.64
N LEU A 143 10.67 5.21 16.95
CA LEU A 143 11.87 5.67 16.25
C LEU A 143 12.99 4.65 16.36
N ARG A 144 13.24 4.10 17.55
CA ARG A 144 14.25 3.04 17.74
C ARG A 144 13.96 1.83 16.86
N LYS A 145 12.70 1.34 16.81
CA LYS A 145 12.30 0.20 15.96
C LYS A 145 12.50 0.53 14.50
N MET A 146 12.18 1.74 14.07
CA MET A 146 12.41 2.21 12.72
C MET A 146 13.91 2.21 12.38
N PHE A 147 14.78 2.76 13.25
CA PHE A 147 16.22 2.73 13.05
C PHE A 147 16.80 1.32 13.01
N LEU A 148 16.29 0.41 13.83
CA LEU A 148 16.70 -1.00 13.80
C LEU A 148 16.27 -1.69 12.50
N ALA A 149 15.11 -1.36 11.96
CA ALA A 149 14.67 -1.86 10.65
C ALA A 149 15.58 -1.32 9.53
N MET A 150 15.89 -0.01 9.55
CA MET A 150 16.82 0.61 8.60
C MET A 150 18.22 0.00 8.65
N ALA A 151 18.71 -0.32 9.84
CA ALA A 151 20.02 -0.94 10.02
C ALA A 151 20.10 -2.37 9.45
N LYS A 152 18.95 -3.06 9.34
CA LYS A 152 18.85 -4.38 8.72
C LYS A 152 18.74 -4.29 7.20
N ASP A 153 17.83 -3.48 6.70
CA ASP A 153 17.65 -3.22 5.27
C ASP A 153 16.88 -1.91 5.07
N ILE A 154 17.50 -0.94 4.44
CA ILE A 154 16.91 0.38 4.17
C ILE A 154 15.68 0.30 3.27
N ARG A 155 15.58 -0.73 2.42
CA ARG A 155 14.47 -0.93 1.48
C ARG A 155 13.13 -1.04 2.20
N VAL A 156 13.09 -1.59 3.42
CA VAL A 156 11.88 -1.66 4.27
C VAL A 156 11.28 -0.26 4.49
N ILE A 157 12.13 0.73 4.79
CA ILE A 157 11.66 2.12 4.99
C ILE A 157 11.25 2.75 3.65
N ILE A 158 11.98 2.49 2.57
CA ILE A 158 11.66 3.02 1.25
C ILE A 158 10.27 2.54 0.81
N ILE A 159 9.98 1.25 0.95
CA ILE A 159 8.64 0.68 0.67
C ILE A 159 7.59 1.37 1.55
N LYS A 160 7.86 1.53 2.85
CA LYS A 160 6.90 2.18 3.76
C LYS A 160 6.66 3.65 3.42
N LEU A 161 7.68 4.36 2.95
CA LEU A 161 7.53 5.74 2.49
C LEU A 161 6.73 5.82 1.19
N ALA A 162 6.93 4.90 0.24
CA ALA A 162 6.14 4.80 -0.98
C ALA A 162 4.65 4.52 -0.68
N ASP A 163 4.34 3.58 0.23
CA ASP A 163 2.99 3.34 0.75
C ASP A 163 2.38 4.62 1.35
N ARG A 164 3.11 5.29 2.23
CA ARG A 164 2.65 6.54 2.85
C ARG A 164 2.41 7.65 1.82
N LEU A 165 3.31 7.80 0.85
CA LEU A 165 3.18 8.79 -0.23
C LEU A 165 1.90 8.55 -1.03
N HIS A 166 1.63 7.31 -1.45
CA HIS A 166 0.40 7.00 -2.17
C HIS A 166 -0.84 7.23 -1.29
N ASN A 167 -0.81 6.82 -0.03
CA ASN A 167 -1.92 7.08 0.90
C ASN A 167 -2.18 8.58 1.08
N MET A 168 -1.16 9.44 1.11
CA MET A 168 -1.32 10.89 1.16
C MET A 168 -1.90 11.47 -0.13
N ARG A 169 -1.50 10.96 -1.30
CA ARG A 169 -2.07 11.36 -2.59
C ARG A 169 -3.58 11.06 -2.69
N THR A 170 -4.06 10.01 -2.01
CA THR A 170 -5.47 9.62 -1.93
C THR A 170 -6.18 10.12 -0.68
N GLY A 171 -5.54 10.99 0.11
CA GLY A 171 -6.05 11.50 1.40
C GLY A 171 -7.36 12.29 1.31
N GLN A 172 -7.71 12.81 0.14
CA GLN A 172 -8.99 13.49 -0.11
C GLN A 172 -10.22 12.59 0.14
N TYR A 173 -10.07 11.27 0.02
CA TYR A 173 -11.13 10.29 0.28
C TYR A 173 -11.17 9.80 1.74
N TRP A 174 -10.31 10.32 2.62
CA TRP A 174 -10.33 9.97 4.03
C TRP A 174 -11.51 10.62 4.76
N LYS A 175 -11.93 10.01 5.86
CA LYS A 175 -12.92 10.63 6.75
C LYS A 175 -12.44 12.01 7.23
N PRO A 176 -13.34 13.03 7.36
CA PRO A 176 -12.96 14.39 7.75
C PRO A 176 -12.12 14.48 9.03
N GLU A 177 -12.35 13.58 9.99
CA GLU A 177 -11.60 13.52 11.26
C GLU A 177 -10.13 13.11 11.02
N LYS A 178 -9.87 12.18 10.07
CA LYS A 178 -8.52 11.78 9.69
C LYS A 178 -7.83 12.87 8.87
N GLN A 179 -8.56 13.56 7.99
CA GLN A 179 -8.02 14.68 7.21
C GLN A 179 -7.59 15.85 8.11
N LYS A 180 -8.35 16.15 9.18
CA LYS A 180 -8.02 17.22 10.15
C LYS A 180 -6.73 16.98 10.93
N LYS A 181 -6.33 15.71 11.12
CA LYS A 181 -5.08 15.32 11.78
C LYS A 181 -3.86 15.47 10.88
N CYS A 182 -4.05 15.55 9.55
CA CYS A 182 -2.97 15.73 8.59
C CYS A 182 -2.85 17.21 8.20
N PRO A 183 -1.65 17.79 8.15
CA PRO A 183 -1.46 19.14 7.61
C PRO A 183 -2.01 19.24 6.19
N LYS A 184 -2.77 20.31 5.90
CA LYS A 184 -3.46 20.50 4.61
C LYS A 184 -2.55 20.45 3.38
N TRP A 185 -1.28 20.79 3.53
CA TRP A 185 -0.29 20.76 2.46
C TRP A 185 0.25 19.35 2.14
N ILE A 186 -0.04 18.36 3.00
CA ILE A 186 0.34 16.94 2.79
C ILE A 186 -0.71 16.20 1.94
N ILE A 187 -1.97 16.68 1.95
CA ILE A 187 -3.02 16.13 1.11
C ILE A 187 -2.85 16.72 -0.29
N LEU A 188 -2.04 16.08 -1.11
CA LEU A 188 -1.87 16.47 -2.50
C LEU A 188 -3.16 16.14 -3.26
N PRO A 189 -3.78 17.12 -3.97
CA PRO A 189 -4.84 16.79 -4.91
C PRO A 189 -4.23 15.84 -5.96
N GLY A 190 -4.91 14.73 -6.22
CA GLY A 190 -4.43 13.64 -7.07
C GLY A 190 -3.92 14.13 -8.42
N LYS A 191 -2.61 14.36 -8.49
CA LYS A 191 -1.86 14.37 -9.74
C LYS A 191 -1.00 13.11 -9.71
N ARG A 192 -1.24 12.33 -10.77
CA ARG A 192 -0.40 11.19 -11.16
C ARG A 192 1.06 11.60 -11.18
#